data_d1c29682af88a2c4e20eabecff032621
#
_entry.id   d1c29682af88a2c4e20eabecff032621
#
_cell.length_a   1.000
_cell.length_b   1.000
_cell.length_c   1.000
_cell.angle_alpha   90.00
_cell.angle_beta   90.00
_cell.angle_gamma   90.00
#
_symmetry.space_group_name_H-M   'P 1'
#
loop_
_entity.id
_entity.type
_entity.pdbx_description
1 polymer ?
#
loop_
_entity_poly.entity_id
_entity_poly.type
_entity_poly.pdbx_seq_one_letter_code
_entity_poly.pdbx_strand_id
1 'polypeptide(L)'
;MAAAIKALNAKIRSNKYTDYFCSTHFWGPASNFGIPIAAIADMSKDPEIISGRMTGALTLYSGTFMRYALAVTPANYLLFGCHAINFSSQLVQGYRYLNYYHFGGQDAALAAKAREGVSVVKDKAGEVKERAKEVVGK
;
A
#
# COMPACT_ATOMS: atom_id res chain seq x y z
N MET A 1 37.54 -24.40 -1.03
CA MET A 1 36.24 -23.63 -1.01
C MET A 1 35.18 -24.22 -0.08
N ALA A 2 34.85 -25.51 -0.17
CA ALA A 2 33.83 -26.13 0.70
C ALA A 2 34.12 -26.07 2.19
N ALA A 3 35.38 -26.17 2.63
CA ALA A 3 35.78 -26.03 4.04
C ALA A 3 35.59 -24.60 4.58
N ALA A 4 35.89 -23.59 3.76
CA ALA A 4 35.68 -22.18 4.13
C ALA A 4 34.19 -21.83 4.28
N ILE A 5 33.34 -22.36 3.38
CA ILE A 5 31.88 -22.20 3.45
C ILE A 5 31.30 -22.86 4.70
N LYS A 6 31.76 -24.08 5.04
CA LYS A 6 31.39 -24.80 6.27
C LYS A 6 31.78 -24.00 7.53
N ALA A 7 33.01 -23.49 7.57
CA ALA A 7 33.50 -22.70 8.70
C ALA A 7 32.72 -21.37 8.87
N LEU A 8 32.43 -20.70 7.76
CA LEU A 8 31.60 -19.48 7.76
C LEU A 8 30.17 -19.76 8.25
N ASN A 9 29.56 -20.82 7.75
CA ASN A 9 28.21 -21.24 8.16
C ASN A 9 28.18 -21.62 9.65
N ALA A 10 29.18 -22.32 10.16
CA ALA A 10 29.31 -22.65 11.57
C ALA A 10 29.46 -21.37 12.45
N LYS A 11 30.22 -20.39 11.97
CA LYS A 11 30.40 -19.10 12.66
C LYS A 11 29.11 -18.27 12.67
N ILE A 12 28.35 -18.25 11.59
CA ILE A 12 27.06 -17.55 11.50
C ILE A 12 26.05 -18.19 12.47
N ARG A 13 26.00 -19.53 12.52
CA ARG A 13 25.08 -20.29 13.38
C ARG A 13 25.48 -20.36 14.85
N SER A 14 26.70 -19.96 15.21
CA SER A 14 27.16 -19.95 16.60
C SER A 14 26.50 -18.88 17.45
N ASN A 15 25.98 -17.81 16.84
CA ASN A 15 25.29 -16.73 17.54
C ASN A 15 23.80 -16.75 17.15
N LYS A 16 22.93 -16.82 18.16
CA LYS A 16 21.48 -16.86 18.00
C LYS A 16 20.90 -15.70 17.16
N TYR A 17 21.49 -14.52 17.25
CA TYR A 17 21.04 -13.36 16.48
C TYR A 17 21.43 -13.45 15.01
N THR A 18 22.69 -13.83 14.73
CA THR A 18 23.13 -13.99 13.32
C THR A 18 22.46 -15.16 12.64
N ASP A 19 22.19 -16.26 13.37
CA ASP A 19 21.44 -17.40 12.84
C ASP A 19 20.00 -17.00 12.48
N TYR A 20 19.33 -16.22 13.34
CA TYR A 20 17.99 -15.69 13.07
C TYR A 20 17.98 -14.76 11.85
N PHE A 21 18.89 -13.77 11.79
CA PHE A 21 18.97 -12.81 10.67
C PHE A 21 19.37 -13.48 9.34
N CYS A 22 20.10 -14.59 9.37
CA CYS A 22 20.46 -15.34 8.17
C CYS A 22 19.48 -16.47 7.84
N SER A 23 18.36 -16.56 8.57
CA SER A 23 17.34 -17.61 8.37
C SER A 23 16.21 -17.18 7.45
N THR A 24 15.55 -18.14 6.83
CA THR A 24 14.31 -17.94 6.09
C THR A 24 13.16 -17.45 6.99
N HIS A 25 13.27 -17.72 8.31
CA HIS A 25 12.29 -17.26 9.31
C HIS A 25 12.28 -15.74 9.47
N PHE A 26 13.41 -15.08 9.20
CA PHE A 26 13.50 -13.61 9.12
C PHE A 26 13.19 -13.09 7.72
N TRP A 27 13.86 -13.63 6.68
CA TRP A 27 13.74 -13.10 5.32
C TRP A 27 12.39 -13.38 4.66
N GLY A 28 11.68 -14.45 5.05
CA GLY A 28 10.32 -14.71 4.59
C GLY A 28 9.38 -13.54 4.96
N PRO A 29 9.21 -13.22 6.25
CA PRO A 29 8.42 -12.07 6.68
C PRO A 29 8.95 -10.73 6.15
N ALA A 30 10.27 -10.53 6.16
CA ALA A 30 10.89 -9.29 5.68
C ALA A 30 10.52 -8.98 4.22
N SER A 31 10.52 -9.99 3.37
CA SER A 31 10.09 -9.87 1.96
C SER A 31 8.59 -9.53 1.83
N ASN A 32 7.77 -10.02 2.75
CA ASN A 32 6.33 -9.76 2.76
C ASN A 32 5.96 -8.33 3.21
N PHE A 33 6.87 -7.58 3.84
CA PHE A 33 6.61 -6.18 4.22
C PHE A 33 6.38 -5.26 3.01
N GLY A 34 6.78 -5.65 1.82
CA GLY A 34 6.43 -4.94 0.59
C GLY A 34 4.92 -4.79 0.39
N ILE A 35 4.12 -5.78 0.82
CA ILE A 35 2.65 -5.77 0.66
C ILE A 35 1.99 -4.69 1.52
N PRO A 36 2.20 -4.63 2.86
CA PRO A 36 1.61 -3.58 3.68
C PRO A 36 2.15 -2.18 3.36
N ILE A 37 3.41 -2.05 2.95
CA ILE A 37 3.96 -0.76 2.51
C ILE A 37 3.23 -0.27 1.26
N ALA A 38 3.04 -1.13 0.26
CA ALA A 38 2.26 -0.81 -0.93
C ALA A 38 0.80 -0.46 -0.58
N ALA A 39 0.18 -1.22 0.32
CA ALA A 39 -1.20 -0.97 0.77
C ALA A 39 -1.35 0.39 1.47
N ILE A 40 -0.37 0.81 2.28
CA ILE A 40 -0.34 2.14 2.91
C ILE A 40 -0.14 3.23 1.86
N ALA A 41 0.78 3.04 0.91
CA ALA A 41 1.00 3.98 -0.19
C ALA A 41 -0.26 4.14 -1.06
N ASP A 42 -1.01 3.07 -1.27
CA ASP A 42 -2.27 3.10 -2.03
C ASP A 42 -3.40 3.84 -1.30
N MET A 43 -3.31 4.05 0.02
CA MET A 43 -4.29 4.85 0.75
C MET A 43 -4.29 6.33 0.37
N SER A 44 -3.18 6.85 -0.18
CA SER A 44 -3.09 8.24 -0.66
C SER A 44 -3.66 8.44 -2.07
N LYS A 45 -3.95 7.36 -2.78
CA LYS A 45 -4.50 7.41 -4.15
C LYS A 45 -6.02 7.56 -4.16
N ASP A 46 -6.58 7.97 -5.31
CA ASP A 46 -8.02 8.11 -5.50
C ASP A 46 -8.77 6.79 -5.23
N PRO A 47 -9.93 6.82 -4.55
CA PRO A 47 -10.74 5.63 -4.29
C PRO A 47 -11.24 4.92 -5.55
N GLU A 48 -11.29 5.61 -6.68
CA GLU A 48 -11.70 5.09 -7.99
C GLU A 48 -10.87 3.89 -8.45
N ILE A 49 -9.58 3.84 -8.08
CA ILE A 49 -8.67 2.76 -8.49
C ILE A 49 -8.71 1.55 -7.54
N ILE A 50 -9.45 1.62 -6.44
CA ILE A 50 -9.51 0.54 -5.46
C ILE A 50 -10.31 -0.64 -6.05
N SER A 51 -9.68 -1.82 -6.11
CA SER A 51 -10.34 -3.05 -6.49
C SER A 51 -10.94 -3.76 -5.27
N GLY A 52 -12.26 -3.80 -5.16
CA GLY A 52 -12.96 -4.49 -4.06
C GLY A 52 -12.62 -5.98 -3.98
N ARG A 53 -12.41 -6.64 -5.13
CA ARG A 53 -12.00 -8.06 -5.18
C ARG A 53 -10.60 -8.27 -4.61
N MET A 54 -9.65 -7.43 -5.01
CA MET A 54 -8.28 -7.48 -4.52
C MET A 54 -8.21 -7.19 -3.01
N THR A 55 -8.90 -6.15 -2.56
CA THR A 55 -8.99 -5.77 -1.16
C THR A 55 -9.59 -6.90 -0.31
N GLY A 56 -10.67 -7.53 -0.75
CA GLY A 56 -11.27 -8.68 -0.09
C GLY A 56 -10.32 -9.88 -0.03
N ALA A 57 -9.65 -10.21 -1.14
CA ALA A 57 -8.69 -11.31 -1.20
C ALA A 57 -7.49 -11.06 -0.26
N LEU A 58 -6.93 -9.85 -0.24
CA LEU A 58 -5.81 -9.49 0.64
C LEU A 58 -6.21 -9.44 2.12
N THR A 59 -7.45 -9.09 2.44
CA THR A 59 -7.99 -9.15 3.80
C THR A 59 -8.02 -10.59 4.30
N LEU A 60 -8.61 -11.51 3.52
CA LEU A 60 -8.68 -12.94 3.87
C LEU A 60 -7.27 -13.56 3.96
N TYR A 61 -6.41 -13.25 3.00
CA TYR A 61 -5.01 -13.66 2.99
C TYR A 61 -4.31 -13.26 4.28
N SER A 62 -4.39 -11.99 4.66
CA SER A 62 -3.72 -11.49 5.86
C SER A 62 -4.27 -12.10 7.14
N GLY A 63 -5.59 -12.26 7.26
CA GLY A 63 -6.21 -12.94 8.39
C GLY A 63 -5.73 -14.39 8.55
N THR A 64 -5.63 -15.13 7.45
CA THR A 64 -5.11 -16.50 7.43
C THR A 64 -3.65 -16.55 7.86
N PHE A 65 -2.81 -15.64 7.35
CA PHE A 65 -1.40 -15.60 7.71
C PHE A 65 -1.13 -15.12 9.14
N MET A 66 -1.97 -14.26 9.70
CA MET A 66 -1.91 -13.90 11.12
C MET A 66 -2.12 -15.15 12.00
N ARG A 67 -3.10 -15.97 11.68
CA ARG A 67 -3.31 -17.24 12.40
C ARG A 67 -2.16 -18.21 12.20
N TYR A 68 -1.68 -18.34 10.97
CA TYR A 68 -0.54 -19.19 10.65
C TYR A 68 0.72 -18.76 11.42
N ALA A 69 1.00 -17.47 11.49
CA ALA A 69 2.17 -16.93 12.19
C ALA A 69 2.23 -17.30 13.68
N LEU A 70 1.07 -17.44 14.30
CA LEU A 70 0.96 -17.87 15.70
C LEU A 70 0.93 -19.41 15.88
N ALA A 71 0.57 -20.15 14.82
CA ALA A 71 0.49 -21.60 14.84
C ALA A 71 1.83 -22.31 14.58
N VAL A 72 2.76 -21.65 13.93
CA VAL A 72 4.12 -22.20 13.67
C VAL A 72 4.96 -22.23 14.94
N THR A 73 5.88 -23.21 15.01
CA THR A 73 6.78 -23.33 16.15
C THR A 73 8.24 -23.18 15.69
N PRO A 74 8.97 -22.17 16.18
CA PRO A 74 8.56 -21.08 17.08
C PRO A 74 7.62 -20.09 16.41
N ALA A 75 6.72 -19.44 17.21
CA ALA A 75 5.79 -18.45 16.68
C ALA A 75 6.54 -17.29 16.01
N ASN A 76 6.05 -16.84 14.84
CA ASN A 76 6.69 -15.80 14.06
C ASN A 76 5.96 -14.47 14.24
N TYR A 77 6.33 -13.72 15.27
CA TYR A 77 5.72 -12.41 15.56
C TYR A 77 6.01 -11.36 14.48
N LEU A 78 7.13 -11.49 13.75
CA LEU A 78 7.46 -10.59 12.64
C LEU A 78 6.45 -10.79 11.50
N LEU A 79 6.16 -12.04 11.15
CA LEU A 79 5.14 -12.41 10.17
C LEU A 79 3.75 -11.95 10.62
N PHE A 80 3.41 -12.14 11.89
CA PHE A 80 2.15 -11.66 12.46
C PHE A 80 2.00 -10.15 12.31
N GLY A 81 3.01 -9.37 12.71
CA GLY A 81 3.01 -7.91 12.62
C GLY A 81 2.85 -7.40 11.19
N CYS A 82 3.57 -8.01 10.24
CA CYS A 82 3.44 -7.72 8.81
C CYS A 82 1.99 -7.86 8.34
N HIS A 83 1.37 -9.00 8.63
CA HIS A 83 0.01 -9.27 8.18
C HIS A 83 -1.05 -8.50 8.97
N ALA A 84 -0.80 -8.14 10.23
CA ALA A 84 -1.69 -7.27 11.01
C ALA A 84 -1.74 -5.85 10.40
N ILE A 85 -0.61 -5.29 10.00
CA ILE A 85 -0.56 -3.99 9.30
C ILE A 85 -1.30 -4.08 7.96
N ASN A 86 -1.03 -5.13 7.17
CA ASN A 86 -1.72 -5.29 5.88
C ASN A 86 -3.23 -5.48 6.07
N PHE A 87 -3.67 -6.30 7.01
CA PHE A 87 -5.08 -6.51 7.32
C PHE A 87 -5.79 -5.21 7.66
N SER A 88 -5.21 -4.40 8.54
CA SER A 88 -5.74 -3.09 8.92
C SER A 88 -5.83 -2.14 7.73
N SER A 89 -4.78 -2.11 6.89
CA SER A 89 -4.75 -1.29 5.67
C SER A 89 -5.84 -1.71 4.68
N GLN A 90 -6.06 -3.02 4.52
CA GLN A 90 -7.10 -3.54 3.62
C GLN A 90 -8.52 -3.25 4.15
N LEU A 91 -8.74 -3.24 5.46
CA LEU A 91 -10.03 -2.83 6.03
C LEU A 91 -10.33 -1.36 5.72
N VAL A 92 -9.33 -0.47 5.84
CA VAL A 92 -9.48 0.94 5.46
C VAL A 92 -9.77 1.09 3.97
N GLN A 93 -9.05 0.35 3.11
CA GLN A 93 -9.31 0.36 1.67
C GLN A 93 -10.70 -0.19 1.32
N GLY A 94 -11.15 -1.24 2.00
CA GLY A 94 -12.50 -1.78 1.85
C GLY A 94 -13.58 -0.75 2.23
N TYR A 95 -13.40 -0.03 3.33
CA TYR A 95 -14.28 1.07 3.71
C TYR A 95 -14.32 2.18 2.65
N ARG A 96 -13.15 2.61 2.15
CA ARG A 96 -13.05 3.63 1.09
C ARG A 96 -13.74 3.18 -0.19
N TYR A 97 -13.56 1.91 -0.59
CA TYR A 97 -14.25 1.32 -1.73
C TYR A 97 -15.76 1.36 -1.58
N LEU A 98 -16.28 0.88 -0.43
CA LEU A 98 -17.72 0.89 -0.15
C LEU A 98 -18.28 2.32 -0.13
N ASN A 99 -17.57 3.26 0.50
CA ASN A 99 -17.99 4.65 0.55
C ASN A 99 -18.05 5.28 -0.85
N TYR A 100 -17.08 4.97 -1.70
CA TYR A 100 -17.03 5.51 -3.06
C TYR A 100 -18.12 4.92 -3.95
N TYR A 101 -18.27 3.59 -3.98
CA TYR A 101 -19.16 2.91 -4.94
C TYR A 101 -20.59 2.70 -4.43
N HIS A 102 -20.83 2.66 -3.13
CA HIS A 102 -22.14 2.33 -2.55
C HIS A 102 -22.78 3.44 -1.74
N PHE A 103 -22.01 4.41 -1.23
CA PHE A 103 -22.54 5.51 -0.41
C PHE A 103 -22.48 6.88 -1.11
N GLY A 104 -22.45 6.91 -2.44
CA GLY A 104 -22.56 8.16 -3.22
C GLY A 104 -21.25 8.98 -3.30
N GLY A 105 -20.13 8.43 -2.86
CA GLY A 105 -18.82 9.08 -2.97
C GLY A 105 -18.41 9.35 -4.43
N GLN A 106 -18.86 8.52 -5.35
CA GLN A 106 -18.61 8.67 -6.78
C GLN A 106 -19.25 9.94 -7.34
N ASP A 107 -20.52 10.20 -7.00
CA ASP A 107 -21.24 11.39 -7.45
C ASP A 107 -20.61 12.67 -6.90
N ALA A 108 -20.20 12.65 -5.64
CA ALA A 108 -19.50 13.77 -5.00
C ALA A 108 -18.12 14.01 -5.66
N ALA A 109 -17.37 12.95 -5.98
CA ALA A 109 -16.08 13.04 -6.65
C ALA A 109 -16.21 13.58 -8.08
N LEU A 110 -17.21 13.12 -8.84
CA LEU A 110 -17.52 13.61 -10.18
C LEU A 110 -17.92 15.08 -10.16
N ALA A 111 -18.77 15.48 -9.20
CA ALA A 111 -19.16 16.87 -9.03
C ALA A 111 -17.95 17.78 -8.66
N ALA A 112 -17.02 17.30 -7.82
CA ALA A 112 -15.81 18.01 -7.48
C ALA A 112 -14.88 18.18 -8.70
N LYS A 113 -14.62 17.09 -9.45
CA LYS A 113 -13.82 17.13 -10.68
C LYS A 113 -14.43 18.03 -11.74
N ALA A 114 -15.75 18.04 -11.88
CA ALA A 114 -16.44 18.94 -12.79
C ALA A 114 -16.28 20.42 -12.40
N ARG A 115 -16.37 20.74 -11.12
CA ARG A 115 -16.15 22.12 -10.61
C ARG A 115 -14.72 22.58 -10.82
N GLU A 116 -13.74 21.70 -10.57
CA GLU A 116 -12.33 21.98 -10.81
C GLU A 116 -12.04 22.21 -12.31
N GLY A 117 -12.59 21.37 -13.17
CA GLY A 117 -12.48 21.55 -14.63
C GLY A 117 -13.07 22.88 -15.10
N VAL A 118 -14.23 23.27 -14.57
CA VAL A 118 -14.85 24.57 -14.90
C VAL A 118 -14.00 25.74 -14.40
N SER A 119 -13.41 25.66 -13.20
CA SER A 119 -12.54 26.73 -12.68
C SER A 119 -11.29 26.91 -13.54
N VAL A 120 -10.62 25.83 -13.92
CA VAL A 120 -9.44 25.85 -14.80
C VAL A 120 -9.76 26.45 -16.17
N VAL A 121 -10.89 26.10 -16.76
CA VAL A 121 -11.33 26.68 -18.03
C VAL A 121 -11.62 28.17 -17.90
N LYS A 122 -12.24 28.59 -16.78
CA LYS A 122 -12.57 29.99 -16.52
C LYS A 122 -11.30 30.84 -16.32
N ASP A 123 -10.30 30.29 -15.61
CA ASP A 123 -9.02 30.95 -15.39
C ASP A 123 -8.25 31.13 -16.71
N LYS A 124 -8.17 30.06 -17.52
CA LYS A 124 -7.57 30.12 -18.86
C LYS A 124 -8.30 31.09 -19.80
N ALA A 125 -9.62 31.10 -19.77
CA ALA A 125 -10.39 32.05 -20.57
C ALA A 125 -10.15 33.52 -20.12
N GLY A 126 -9.97 33.74 -18.83
CA GLY A 126 -9.56 35.04 -18.27
C GLY A 126 -8.19 35.49 -18.77
N GLU A 127 -7.21 34.58 -18.72
CA GLU A 127 -5.84 34.85 -19.19
C GLU A 127 -5.81 35.15 -20.68
N VAL A 128 -6.54 34.41 -21.52
CA VAL A 128 -6.66 34.65 -22.95
C VAL A 128 -7.29 36.02 -23.23
N LYS A 129 -8.33 36.38 -22.47
CA LYS A 129 -9.02 37.67 -22.61
C LYS A 129 -8.10 38.87 -22.26
N GLU A 130 -7.29 38.71 -21.21
CA GLU A 130 -6.31 39.74 -20.84
C GLU A 130 -5.21 39.89 -21.88
N ARG A 131 -4.67 38.78 -22.41
CA ARG A 131 -3.69 38.78 -23.49
C ARG A 131 -4.26 39.41 -24.80
N ALA A 132 -5.52 39.11 -25.12
CA ALA A 132 -6.19 39.69 -26.27
C ALA A 132 -6.33 41.23 -26.15
N LYS A 133 -6.64 41.74 -24.97
CA LYS A 133 -6.71 43.18 -24.70
C LYS A 133 -5.31 43.87 -24.86
N GLU A 134 -4.26 43.21 -24.39
CA GLU A 134 -2.89 43.72 -24.48
C GLU A 134 -2.39 43.82 -25.94
N VAL A 135 -2.84 42.89 -26.79
CA VAL A 135 -2.49 42.87 -28.24
C VAL A 135 -3.31 43.93 -29.03
N VAL A 136 -4.58 44.15 -28.67
CA VAL A 136 -5.45 45.10 -29.37
C VAL A 136 -5.26 46.54 -28.89
N GLY A 137 -4.67 46.73 -27.69
CA GLY A 137 -4.40 48.03 -27.09
C GLY A 137 -3.05 48.65 -27.47
N LYS A 138 -2.30 48.01 -28.37
CA LYS A 138 -1.09 48.54 -29.01
C LYS A 138 -1.37 48.91 -30.45
#